data_950e926f38509986f665b00a5fbada4c
#
_entry.id   950e926f38509986f665b00a5fbada4c
#
_cell.length_a   1.000
_cell.length_b   1.000
_cell.length_c   1.000
_cell.angle_alpha   90.00
_cell.angle_beta   90.00
_cell.angle_gamma   90.00
#
_symmetry.space_group_name_H-M   'P 1'
#
loop_
_entity.id
_entity.type
_entity.pdbx_description
1 polymer ?
#
loop_
_entity_poly.entity_id
_entity_poly.type
_entity_poly.pdbx_seq_one_letter_code
_entity_poly.pdbx_strand_id
1 'polypeptide(L)'
;MSIATKSLSVLGLLLVAGWTHHREVQGAAVQPSTPRRMVVVELFTSEGCSSCPPADAVLTQLATRQPVAGVEVLALGEHVDYWDRLGWRDPFSSAAYSARQSTYDSHVFHRNEVYTPQLVVDGQLERVGSDVDAVQRAVKQAAQASKALVDVAAAQAGERSLRVNLHITVPPSLVLRDSADVVVAITEDNLATDVRRGENRGRTLRHSAVVRTLTAIGTLVPGEREWSNGVSVPLATDWTPVNLRIISFLQERGSRRIVGAGSTSGWSDMNTP
;
A
#
# COMPACT_ATOMS: atom_id res chain seq x y z
N MET A 1 24.30 -22.33 104.84
CA MET A 1 23.64 -21.26 104.14
C MET A 1 24.03 -21.43 102.68
N SER A 2 23.13 -21.92 101.82
CA SER A 2 23.42 -22.21 100.41
C SER A 2 22.37 -21.55 99.58
N ILE A 3 22.77 -20.67 98.73
CA ILE A 3 21.90 -19.87 97.87
C ILE A 3 21.97 -20.52 96.48
N ALA A 4 20.81 -21.07 96.04
CA ALA A 4 20.65 -21.68 94.72
C ALA A 4 20.30 -20.59 93.70
N THR A 5 21.14 -20.42 92.68
CA THR A 5 20.88 -19.60 91.58
C THR A 5 20.16 -20.40 90.45
N LYS A 6 18.95 -19.95 90.03
CA LYS A 6 18.18 -20.54 88.96
C LYS A 6 18.61 -19.85 87.67
N SER A 7 19.13 -20.59 86.71
CA SER A 7 19.37 -20.17 85.34
C SER A 7 18.08 -20.15 84.53
N LEU A 8 17.76 -19.03 83.93
CA LEU A 8 16.64 -18.82 82.97
C LEU A 8 17.16 -18.95 81.59
N SER A 9 16.80 -19.99 80.91
CA SER A 9 17.12 -20.15 79.46
C SER A 9 16.07 -19.39 78.60
N VAL A 10 16.51 -18.35 77.88
CA VAL A 10 15.66 -17.65 76.95
C VAL A 10 15.86 -18.27 75.53
N LEU A 11 14.79 -18.91 75.07
CA LEU A 11 14.73 -19.49 73.70
C LEU A 11 14.39 -18.39 72.69
N GLY A 12 15.38 -17.92 71.92
CA GLY A 12 15.21 -16.90 70.89
C GLY A 12 14.56 -17.53 69.67
N LEU A 13 13.36 -17.08 69.30
CA LEU A 13 12.63 -17.47 68.08
C LEU A 13 13.10 -16.53 66.94
N LEU A 14 13.90 -17.05 65.99
CA LEU A 14 14.31 -16.33 64.80
C LEU A 14 13.17 -16.41 63.75
N LEU A 15 12.42 -15.33 63.59
CA LEU A 15 11.49 -15.13 62.51
C LEU A 15 12.27 -14.76 61.23
N VAL A 16 12.39 -15.70 60.30
CA VAL A 16 12.90 -15.45 58.95
C VAL A 16 11.77 -14.85 58.11
N ALA A 17 11.78 -13.52 57.94
CA ALA A 17 10.89 -12.85 57.02
C ALA A 17 11.36 -13.10 55.58
N GLY A 18 10.68 -14.03 54.90
CA GLY A 18 10.90 -14.25 53.46
C GLY A 18 10.35 -13.09 52.65
N TRP A 19 11.21 -12.27 52.10
CA TRP A 19 10.86 -11.25 51.11
C TRP A 19 10.65 -11.95 49.75
N THR A 20 9.38 -12.16 49.39
CA THR A 20 9.01 -12.54 48.02
C THR A 20 9.08 -11.31 47.12
N HIS A 21 10.13 -11.19 46.34
CA HIS A 21 10.19 -10.20 45.27
C HIS A 21 9.18 -10.58 44.18
N HIS A 22 8.00 -9.99 44.23
CA HIS A 22 7.12 -9.95 43.05
C HIS A 22 7.79 -9.08 41.98
N ARG A 23 8.40 -9.72 40.99
CA ARG A 23 8.72 -9.07 39.73
C ARG A 23 7.41 -8.70 39.04
N GLU A 24 6.99 -7.45 39.15
CA GLU A 24 5.99 -6.90 38.27
C GLU A 24 6.59 -6.95 36.84
N VAL A 25 6.04 -7.86 36.03
CA VAL A 25 6.26 -7.81 34.58
C VAL A 25 5.49 -6.59 34.08
N GLN A 26 6.20 -5.47 33.99
CA GLN A 26 5.68 -4.30 33.30
C GLN A 26 5.43 -4.72 31.84
N GLY A 27 4.17 -5.02 31.52
CA GLY A 27 3.72 -5.18 30.15
C GLY A 27 4.09 -3.91 29.39
N ALA A 28 4.96 -4.04 28.39
CA ALA A 28 5.27 -2.93 27.49
C ALA A 28 3.93 -2.45 26.92
N ALA A 29 3.52 -1.24 27.29
CA ALA A 29 2.36 -0.61 26.72
C ALA A 29 2.59 -0.51 25.21
N VAL A 30 1.77 -1.24 24.43
CA VAL A 30 1.72 -1.11 22.98
C VAL A 30 1.32 0.34 22.73
N GLN A 31 2.29 1.17 22.36
CA GLN A 31 2.02 2.54 21.99
C GLN A 31 1.10 2.49 20.75
N PRO A 32 -0.04 3.19 20.76
CA PRO A 32 -0.87 3.27 19.56
C PRO A 32 -0.02 3.87 18.44
N SER A 33 0.27 3.06 17.42
CA SER A 33 0.99 3.52 16.24
C SER A 33 0.16 4.65 15.64
N THR A 34 0.75 5.84 15.51
CA THR A 34 0.12 6.96 14.80
C THR A 34 -0.35 6.44 13.43
N PRO A 35 -1.62 6.64 13.05
CA PRO A 35 -2.11 6.17 11.77
C PRO A 35 -1.20 6.69 10.65
N ARG A 36 -0.65 5.80 9.84
CA ARG A 36 0.19 6.19 8.70
C ARG A 36 -0.65 6.92 7.68
N ARG A 37 -0.09 7.96 7.09
CA ARG A 37 -0.74 8.69 6.01
C ARG A 37 -0.56 7.91 4.71
N MET A 38 -1.66 7.49 4.09
CA MET A 38 -1.62 6.73 2.84
C MET A 38 -1.36 7.67 1.66
N VAL A 39 -0.43 7.29 0.78
CA VAL A 39 -0.11 8.01 -0.47
C VAL A 39 -0.05 6.99 -1.60
N VAL A 40 -0.83 7.21 -2.66
CA VAL A 40 -0.80 6.37 -3.86
C VAL A 40 0.29 6.87 -4.80
N VAL A 41 1.10 5.96 -5.29
CA VAL A 41 2.17 6.22 -6.25
C VAL A 41 1.97 5.31 -7.44
N GLU A 42 1.75 5.89 -8.62
CA GLU A 42 1.56 5.20 -9.89
C GLU A 42 2.81 5.40 -10.75
N LEU A 43 3.42 4.32 -11.19
CA LEU A 43 4.54 4.34 -12.11
C LEU A 43 4.11 3.80 -13.48
N PHE A 44 4.07 4.65 -14.48
CA PHE A 44 3.90 4.25 -15.87
C PHE A 44 5.24 3.83 -16.44
N THR A 45 5.37 2.54 -16.74
CA THR A 45 6.62 1.85 -17.09
C THR A 45 6.42 0.87 -18.24
N SER A 46 7.47 0.27 -18.76
CA SER A 46 7.42 -0.83 -19.72
C SER A 46 8.73 -1.60 -19.74
N GLU A 47 8.67 -2.92 -19.92
CA GLU A 47 9.84 -3.74 -20.19
C GLU A 47 10.54 -3.41 -21.51
N GLY A 48 9.82 -2.77 -22.46
CA GLY A 48 10.37 -2.30 -23.73
C GLY A 48 11.24 -1.04 -23.61
N CYS A 49 11.16 -0.32 -22.51
CA CYS A 49 11.80 0.97 -22.26
C CYS A 49 13.13 0.79 -21.51
N SER A 50 14.27 1.15 -22.09
CA SER A 50 15.60 0.95 -21.46
C SER A 50 15.87 1.87 -20.27
N SER A 51 15.18 3.01 -20.16
CA SER A 51 15.28 3.95 -19.03
C SER A 51 14.34 3.61 -17.88
N CYS A 52 13.45 2.61 -18.03
CA CYS A 52 12.44 2.25 -17.02
C CYS A 52 12.99 1.42 -15.84
N PRO A 53 13.91 0.45 -16.00
CA PRO A 53 14.34 -0.41 -14.89
C PRO A 53 14.86 0.31 -13.64
N PRO A 54 15.57 1.45 -13.71
CA PRO A 54 15.90 2.21 -12.51
C PRO A 54 14.67 2.76 -11.76
N ALA A 55 13.60 3.14 -12.46
CA ALA A 55 12.35 3.61 -11.85
C ALA A 55 11.55 2.44 -11.22
N ASP A 56 11.55 1.27 -11.85
CA ASP A 56 10.98 0.04 -11.29
C ASP A 56 11.66 -0.32 -9.97
N ALA A 57 12.97 -0.13 -9.87
CA ALA A 57 13.73 -0.32 -8.63
C ALA A 57 13.32 0.69 -7.54
N VAL A 58 13.05 1.95 -7.91
CA VAL A 58 12.51 2.97 -6.98
C VAL A 58 11.12 2.57 -6.50
N LEU A 59 10.23 2.14 -7.39
CA LEU A 59 8.89 1.67 -7.04
C LEU A 59 8.96 0.49 -6.06
N THR A 60 9.85 -0.47 -6.32
CA THR A 60 10.10 -1.61 -5.42
C THR A 60 10.54 -1.15 -4.03
N GLN A 61 11.45 -0.16 -3.94
CA GLN A 61 11.86 0.39 -2.65
C GLN A 61 10.70 1.09 -1.92
N LEU A 62 9.88 1.84 -2.63
CA LEU A 62 8.69 2.49 -2.07
C LEU A 62 7.71 1.46 -1.53
N ALA A 63 7.42 0.40 -2.29
CA ALA A 63 6.49 -0.66 -1.90
C ALA A 63 6.96 -1.45 -0.67
N THR A 64 8.27 -1.83 -0.64
CA THR A 64 8.78 -2.80 0.32
C THR A 64 9.45 -2.17 1.54
N ARG A 65 10.15 -1.04 1.38
CA ARG A 65 10.94 -0.41 2.45
C ARG A 65 10.26 0.79 3.09
N GLN A 66 9.23 1.35 2.46
CA GLN A 66 8.47 2.49 2.98
C GLN A 66 9.38 3.63 3.49
N PRO A 67 10.24 4.22 2.62
CA PRO A 67 11.37 5.05 3.06
C PRO A 67 10.96 6.43 3.60
N VAL A 68 9.67 6.81 3.51
CA VAL A 68 9.16 8.09 3.99
C VAL A 68 8.51 7.90 5.35
N ALA A 69 9.14 8.43 6.40
CA ALA A 69 8.66 8.27 7.77
C ALA A 69 7.22 8.80 7.97
N GLY A 70 6.37 8.01 8.64
CA GLY A 70 4.97 8.35 8.90
C GLY A 70 4.04 8.26 7.68
N VAL A 71 4.53 7.79 6.55
CA VAL A 71 3.76 7.59 5.32
C VAL A 71 3.75 6.11 4.96
N GLU A 72 2.63 5.60 4.52
CA GLU A 72 2.52 4.33 3.82
C GLU A 72 2.27 4.59 2.33
N VAL A 73 3.21 4.18 1.50
CA VAL A 73 3.11 4.29 0.05
C VAL A 73 2.39 3.07 -0.50
N LEU A 74 1.31 3.30 -1.22
CA LEU A 74 0.57 2.31 -1.98
C LEU A 74 1.03 2.39 -3.43
N ALA A 75 1.93 1.49 -3.80
CA ALA A 75 2.60 1.49 -5.09
C ALA A 75 1.78 0.74 -6.15
N LEU A 76 1.72 1.30 -7.36
CA LEU A 76 1.05 0.75 -8.54
C LEU A 76 2.01 0.82 -9.73
N GLY A 77 2.49 -0.31 -10.21
CA GLY A 77 3.28 -0.43 -11.44
C GLY A 77 2.35 -0.67 -12.62
N GLU A 78 2.16 0.33 -13.45
CA GLU A 78 1.25 0.32 -14.59
C GLU A 78 2.05 0.23 -15.89
N HIS A 79 2.08 -0.98 -16.48
CA HIS A 79 2.83 -1.23 -17.70
C HIS A 79 2.04 -0.76 -18.92
N VAL A 80 2.60 0.21 -19.65
CA VAL A 80 1.98 0.82 -20.84
C VAL A 80 2.27 0.00 -22.09
N ASP A 81 1.31 -0.07 -23.03
CA ASP A 81 1.39 -0.92 -24.21
C ASP A 81 2.01 -0.26 -25.44
N TYR A 82 2.21 1.06 -25.45
CA TYR A 82 2.73 1.74 -26.65
C TYR A 82 4.19 1.43 -26.96
N TRP A 83 4.95 0.79 -26.06
CA TRP A 83 6.28 0.23 -26.27
C TRP A 83 6.27 -1.12 -26.98
N ASP A 84 5.19 -1.89 -26.91
CA ASP A 84 5.09 -3.27 -27.44
C ASP A 84 5.42 -3.36 -28.94
N ARG A 85 5.10 -2.31 -29.69
CA ARG A 85 5.40 -2.20 -31.12
C ARG A 85 6.88 -2.12 -31.47
N LEU A 86 7.76 -1.89 -30.46
CA LEU A 86 9.20 -1.72 -30.64
C LEU A 86 9.99 -3.03 -30.48
N GLY A 87 9.33 -4.17 -30.63
CA GLY A 87 9.94 -5.48 -30.76
C GLY A 87 9.88 -6.38 -29.52
N TRP A 88 9.38 -5.88 -28.39
CA TRP A 88 9.12 -6.69 -27.21
C TRP A 88 7.70 -6.39 -26.69
N ARG A 89 6.87 -7.42 -26.60
CA ARG A 89 5.56 -7.30 -25.97
C ARG A 89 5.74 -7.55 -24.48
N ASP A 90 5.48 -6.54 -23.67
CA ASP A 90 5.50 -6.62 -22.23
C ASP A 90 4.31 -7.48 -21.73
N PRO A 91 4.54 -8.58 -20.99
CA PRO A 91 3.46 -9.46 -20.54
C PRO A 91 2.47 -8.79 -19.58
N PHE A 92 2.83 -7.65 -19.00
CA PHE A 92 2.01 -6.90 -18.04
C PHE A 92 1.35 -5.67 -18.66
N SER A 93 1.66 -5.35 -19.91
CA SER A 93 1.17 -4.14 -20.58
C SER A 93 -0.34 -4.17 -20.82
N SER A 94 -0.94 -2.97 -20.73
CA SER A 94 -2.36 -2.79 -21.04
C SER A 94 -2.63 -1.42 -21.64
N ALA A 95 -3.48 -1.38 -22.67
CA ALA A 95 -3.99 -0.14 -23.25
C ALA A 95 -4.76 0.71 -22.22
N ALA A 96 -5.34 0.09 -21.18
CA ALA A 96 -6.01 0.80 -20.10
C ALA A 96 -5.03 1.67 -19.30
N TYR A 97 -3.80 1.20 -19.07
CA TYR A 97 -2.78 1.98 -18.36
C TYR A 97 -2.23 3.12 -19.22
N SER A 98 -2.04 2.89 -20.53
CA SER A 98 -1.70 3.97 -21.48
C SER A 98 -2.79 5.05 -21.51
N ALA A 99 -4.07 4.67 -21.53
CA ALA A 99 -5.19 5.60 -21.49
C ALA A 99 -5.26 6.36 -20.15
N ARG A 100 -4.98 5.67 -19.02
CA ARG A 100 -4.91 6.33 -17.69
C ARG A 100 -3.80 7.36 -17.64
N GLN A 101 -2.61 7.05 -18.13
CA GLN A 101 -1.49 7.97 -18.26
C GLN A 101 -1.88 9.18 -19.11
N SER A 102 -2.44 8.95 -20.30
CA SER A 102 -2.90 10.03 -21.19
C SER A 102 -3.96 10.93 -20.53
N THR A 103 -4.80 10.37 -19.65
CA THR A 103 -5.77 11.15 -18.87
C THR A 103 -5.05 12.09 -17.90
N TYR A 104 -4.00 11.64 -17.20
CA TYR A 104 -3.20 12.52 -16.36
C TYR A 104 -2.53 13.63 -17.15
N ASP A 105 -1.91 13.32 -18.28
CA ASP A 105 -1.23 14.31 -19.09
C ASP A 105 -2.18 15.38 -19.63
N SER A 106 -3.35 14.99 -20.11
CA SER A 106 -4.32 15.93 -20.67
C SER A 106 -5.07 16.76 -19.62
N HIS A 107 -5.46 16.15 -18.49
CA HIS A 107 -6.36 16.79 -17.51
C HIS A 107 -5.62 17.44 -16.34
N VAL A 108 -4.45 16.94 -15.97
CA VAL A 108 -3.72 17.41 -14.78
C VAL A 108 -2.45 18.18 -15.16
N PHE A 109 -1.63 17.57 -16.01
CA PHE A 109 -0.32 18.16 -16.32
C PHE A 109 -0.33 19.05 -17.56
N HIS A 110 -1.42 19.01 -18.34
CA HIS A 110 -1.63 19.82 -19.57
C HIS A 110 -0.47 19.66 -20.55
N ARG A 111 0.02 18.42 -20.68
CA ARG A 111 1.04 18.05 -21.66
C ARG A 111 0.40 17.37 -22.85
N ASN A 112 1.10 17.42 -23.98
CA ASN A 112 0.66 16.77 -25.21
C ASN A 112 1.40 15.46 -25.49
N GLU A 113 2.33 15.07 -24.62
CA GLU A 113 3.18 13.90 -24.79
C GLU A 113 3.30 13.11 -23.50
N VAL A 114 3.00 11.82 -23.58
CA VAL A 114 3.27 10.83 -22.53
C VAL A 114 4.73 10.39 -22.61
N TYR A 115 5.32 10.05 -21.47
CA TYR A 115 6.69 9.52 -21.42
C TYR A 115 6.82 8.41 -20.38
N THR A 116 7.83 7.56 -20.51
CA THR A 116 8.24 6.61 -19.46
C THR A 116 9.72 6.78 -19.15
N PRO A 117 10.07 6.56 -17.87
CA PRO A 117 9.23 6.23 -16.72
C PRO A 117 8.60 7.48 -16.09
N GLN A 118 7.27 7.61 -16.13
CA GLN A 118 6.54 8.69 -15.45
C GLN A 118 5.98 8.19 -14.14
N LEU A 119 6.23 8.91 -13.03
CA LEU A 119 5.70 8.59 -11.72
C LEU A 119 4.75 9.69 -11.28
N VAL A 120 3.53 9.29 -10.89
CA VAL A 120 2.46 10.18 -10.45
C VAL A 120 2.13 9.90 -8.99
N VAL A 121 2.10 10.94 -8.16
CA VAL A 121 1.78 10.86 -6.73
C VAL A 121 0.42 11.48 -6.49
N ASP A 122 -0.49 10.71 -5.89
CA ASP A 122 -1.89 11.08 -5.58
C ASP A 122 -2.63 11.74 -6.74
N GLY A 123 -2.26 11.40 -7.98
CA GLY A 123 -2.86 11.95 -9.20
C GLY A 123 -2.56 13.42 -9.47
N GLN A 124 -1.63 14.06 -8.74
CA GLN A 124 -1.41 15.51 -8.80
C GLN A 124 0.05 15.93 -9.01
N LEU A 125 1.00 15.13 -8.61
CA LEU A 125 2.43 15.47 -8.71
C LEU A 125 3.12 14.45 -9.60
N GLU A 126 3.74 14.90 -10.69
CA GLU A 126 4.52 14.00 -11.54
C GLU A 126 6.03 14.17 -11.33
N ARG A 127 6.77 13.08 -11.55
CA ARG A 127 8.24 13.05 -11.52
C ARG A 127 8.75 12.04 -12.53
N VAL A 128 10.00 12.20 -12.94
CA VAL A 128 10.72 11.09 -13.58
C VAL A 128 10.92 10.00 -12.52
N GLY A 129 10.43 8.79 -12.78
CA GLY A 129 10.34 7.73 -11.79
C GLY A 129 11.68 7.28 -11.19
N SER A 130 12.79 7.52 -11.89
CA SER A 130 14.14 7.19 -11.42
C SER A 130 14.79 8.25 -10.51
N ASP A 131 14.20 9.45 -10.36
CA ASP A 131 14.70 10.50 -9.46
C ASP A 131 14.19 10.24 -8.02
N VAL A 132 14.95 9.48 -7.26
CA VAL A 132 14.61 9.04 -5.88
C VAL A 132 14.26 10.23 -4.98
N ASP A 133 15.08 11.29 -5.01
CA ASP A 133 14.90 12.43 -4.12
C ASP A 133 13.66 13.24 -4.49
N ALA A 134 13.42 13.49 -5.78
CA ALA A 134 12.23 14.18 -6.24
C ALA A 134 10.95 13.39 -5.93
N VAL A 135 10.99 12.07 -6.08
CA VAL A 135 9.88 11.16 -5.74
C VAL A 135 9.58 11.21 -4.24
N GLN A 136 10.60 11.07 -3.38
CA GLN A 136 10.38 11.12 -1.93
C GLN A 136 9.86 12.49 -1.46
N ARG A 137 10.33 13.60 -2.06
CA ARG A 137 9.80 14.94 -1.79
C ARG A 137 8.33 15.05 -2.18
N ALA A 138 7.94 14.52 -3.35
CA ALA A 138 6.55 14.51 -3.81
C ALA A 138 5.65 13.68 -2.86
N VAL A 139 6.10 12.50 -2.41
CA VAL A 139 5.38 11.68 -1.43
C VAL A 139 5.20 12.43 -0.10
N LYS A 140 6.25 13.07 0.42
CA LYS A 140 6.17 13.89 1.64
C LYS A 140 5.18 15.05 1.49
N GLN A 141 5.16 15.70 0.34
CA GLN A 141 4.23 16.79 0.02
C GLN A 141 2.79 16.28 -0.04
N ALA A 142 2.53 15.21 -0.76
CA ALA A 142 1.19 14.61 -0.88
C ALA A 142 0.63 14.16 0.47
N ALA A 143 1.48 13.66 1.36
CA ALA A 143 1.11 13.22 2.70
C ALA A 143 0.59 14.35 3.61
N GLN A 144 0.75 15.63 3.26
CA GLN A 144 0.24 16.75 4.05
C GLN A 144 -1.27 16.99 3.82
N ALA A 145 -1.83 16.47 2.75
CA ALA A 145 -3.24 16.66 2.43
C ALA A 145 -4.15 15.87 3.39
N SER A 146 -5.31 16.46 3.71
CA SER A 146 -6.40 15.73 4.38
C SER A 146 -6.96 14.67 3.43
N LYS A 147 -7.21 13.46 3.96
CA LYS A 147 -7.68 12.33 3.17
C LYS A 147 -8.85 11.62 3.86
N ALA A 148 -9.68 10.98 3.05
CA ALA A 148 -10.67 10.03 3.51
C ALA A 148 -9.97 8.78 4.06
N LEU A 149 -10.60 8.16 5.06
CA LEU A 149 -10.22 6.82 5.51
C LEU A 149 -10.84 5.81 4.56
N VAL A 150 -10.05 4.83 4.15
CA VAL A 150 -10.49 3.73 3.28
C VAL A 150 -10.10 2.43 3.97
N ASP A 151 -11.10 1.77 4.54
CA ASP A 151 -10.93 0.46 5.14
C ASP A 151 -11.13 -0.60 4.07
N VAL A 152 -10.17 -1.51 3.95
CA VAL A 152 -10.17 -2.60 2.96
C VAL A 152 -10.07 -3.92 3.70
N ALA A 153 -11.09 -4.74 3.59
CA ALA A 153 -11.08 -6.11 4.09
C ALA A 153 -11.28 -7.09 2.94
N ALA A 154 -10.55 -8.19 2.94
CA ALA A 154 -10.68 -9.24 1.96
C ALA A 154 -10.81 -10.61 2.61
N ALA A 155 -11.62 -11.46 2.02
CA ALA A 155 -11.77 -12.85 2.41
C ALA A 155 -11.86 -13.73 1.16
N GLN A 156 -11.39 -14.97 1.26
CA GLN A 156 -11.52 -15.93 0.18
C GLN A 156 -12.99 -16.31 0.01
N ALA A 157 -13.52 -16.18 -1.22
CA ALA A 157 -14.93 -16.39 -1.54
C ALA A 157 -15.13 -17.57 -2.53
N GLY A 158 -14.12 -18.41 -2.67
CA GLY A 158 -14.05 -19.55 -3.56
C GLY A 158 -12.60 -19.89 -3.87
N GLU A 159 -12.36 -20.94 -4.65
CA GLU A 159 -10.99 -21.40 -4.94
C GLU A 159 -10.11 -20.32 -5.57
N ARG A 160 -10.71 -19.51 -6.47
CA ARG A 160 -10.00 -18.43 -7.17
C ARG A 160 -10.85 -17.15 -7.23
N SER A 161 -11.38 -16.74 -6.10
CA SER A 161 -12.08 -15.47 -5.98
C SER A 161 -11.96 -14.91 -4.58
N LEU A 162 -11.94 -13.58 -4.49
CA LEU A 162 -11.94 -12.85 -3.23
C LEU A 162 -13.23 -12.03 -3.11
N ARG A 163 -13.76 -11.96 -1.92
CA ARG A 163 -14.73 -10.94 -1.55
C ARG A 163 -13.98 -9.79 -0.93
N VAL A 164 -14.03 -8.63 -1.56
CA VAL A 164 -13.43 -7.39 -1.07
C VAL A 164 -14.54 -6.51 -0.55
N ASN A 165 -14.49 -6.18 0.73
CA ASN A 165 -15.42 -5.25 1.37
C ASN A 165 -14.68 -3.94 1.67
N LEU A 166 -15.33 -2.83 1.32
CA LEU A 166 -14.79 -1.50 1.48
C LEU A 166 -15.72 -0.66 2.35
N HIS A 167 -15.12 0.14 3.22
CA HIS A 167 -15.80 1.21 3.93
C HIS A 167 -14.97 2.48 3.82
N ILE A 168 -15.62 3.58 3.42
CA ILE A 168 -14.95 4.88 3.21
C ILE A 168 -15.62 5.90 4.12
N THR A 169 -14.81 6.61 4.90
CA THR A 169 -15.26 7.74 5.74
C THR A 169 -14.53 9.00 5.31
N VAL A 170 -15.31 10.03 4.93
CA VAL A 170 -14.81 11.34 4.52
C VAL A 170 -14.85 12.29 5.72
N PRO A 171 -13.69 12.70 6.28
CA PRO A 171 -13.66 13.58 7.45
C PRO A 171 -14.20 14.98 7.11
N PRO A 172 -14.71 15.74 8.08
CA PRO A 172 -15.22 17.11 7.87
C PRO A 172 -14.20 18.07 7.23
N SER A 173 -12.91 17.83 7.47
CA SER A 173 -11.79 18.62 6.92
C SER A 173 -11.53 18.38 5.42
N LEU A 174 -12.11 17.34 4.83
CA LEU A 174 -11.98 17.03 3.42
C LEU A 174 -13.26 17.44 2.67
N VAL A 175 -13.09 18.25 1.64
CA VAL A 175 -14.15 18.61 0.70
C VAL A 175 -13.86 17.98 -0.65
N LEU A 176 -14.77 17.17 -1.15
CA LEU A 176 -14.72 16.65 -2.52
C LEU A 176 -15.08 17.78 -3.48
N ARG A 177 -14.25 18.02 -4.49
CA ARG A 177 -14.46 19.08 -5.50
C ARG A 177 -15.46 18.65 -6.56
N ASP A 178 -15.48 17.35 -6.86
CA ASP A 178 -16.43 16.72 -7.78
C ASP A 178 -16.69 15.27 -7.35
N SER A 179 -17.48 14.54 -8.11
CA SER A 179 -17.72 13.12 -7.85
C SER A 179 -16.42 12.33 -7.91
N ALA A 180 -16.25 11.42 -6.99
CA ALA A 180 -15.04 10.62 -6.87
C ALA A 180 -15.34 9.14 -7.06
N ASP A 181 -14.57 8.47 -7.91
CA ASP A 181 -14.66 7.04 -8.13
C ASP A 181 -13.95 6.28 -7.01
N VAL A 182 -14.61 5.23 -6.54
CA VAL A 182 -14.01 4.22 -5.65
C VAL A 182 -13.35 3.18 -6.55
N VAL A 183 -12.03 3.16 -6.54
CA VAL A 183 -11.23 2.29 -7.40
C VAL A 183 -10.63 1.16 -6.57
N VAL A 184 -10.68 -0.06 -7.11
CA VAL A 184 -9.96 -1.23 -6.58
C VAL A 184 -8.87 -1.62 -7.56
N ALA A 185 -7.65 -1.73 -7.07
CA ALA A 185 -6.52 -2.30 -7.78
C ALA A 185 -6.05 -3.57 -7.08
N ILE A 186 -5.66 -4.56 -7.87
CA ILE A 186 -4.91 -5.72 -7.39
C ILE A 186 -3.51 -5.61 -7.96
N THR A 187 -2.52 -5.64 -7.08
CA THR A 187 -1.12 -5.66 -7.47
C THR A 187 -0.48 -6.99 -7.13
N GLU A 188 0.55 -7.37 -7.87
CA GLU A 188 1.33 -8.58 -7.64
C GLU A 188 2.81 -8.24 -7.52
N ASP A 189 3.44 -8.81 -6.50
CA ASP A 189 4.87 -8.70 -6.23
C ASP A 189 5.64 -9.93 -6.75
N ASN A 190 6.97 -9.83 -6.72
CA ASN A 190 7.89 -10.94 -7.03
C ASN A 190 7.77 -11.47 -8.45
N LEU A 191 7.42 -10.62 -9.41
CA LEU A 191 7.39 -10.98 -10.81
C LEU A 191 8.76 -10.81 -11.46
N ALA A 192 9.06 -11.67 -12.44
CA ALA A 192 10.31 -11.59 -13.20
C ALA A 192 10.08 -12.04 -14.65
N THR A 193 10.73 -11.35 -15.59
CA THR A 193 10.64 -11.65 -17.01
C THR A 193 12.02 -11.65 -17.65
N ASP A 194 12.31 -12.69 -18.44
CA ASP A 194 13.51 -12.72 -19.29
C ASP A 194 13.19 -12.03 -20.62
N VAL A 195 13.67 -10.82 -20.80
CA VAL A 195 13.41 -10.01 -21.99
C VAL A 195 14.25 -10.51 -23.15
N ARG A 196 13.58 -11.00 -24.20
CA ARG A 196 14.26 -11.66 -25.33
C ARG A 196 14.51 -10.72 -26.51
N ARG A 197 13.86 -9.58 -26.58
CA ARG A 197 13.92 -8.60 -27.70
C ARG A 197 13.79 -7.17 -27.17
N GLY A 198 13.89 -6.18 -28.08
CA GLY A 198 13.77 -4.78 -27.71
C GLY A 198 15.00 -4.23 -26.99
N GLU A 199 14.88 -3.04 -26.39
CA GLU A 199 16.00 -2.31 -25.79
C GLU A 199 16.60 -3.00 -24.54
N ASN A 200 15.80 -3.78 -23.80
CA ASN A 200 16.23 -4.51 -22.62
C ASN A 200 16.59 -5.98 -22.94
N ARG A 201 16.81 -6.33 -24.20
CA ARG A 201 17.16 -7.70 -24.60
C ARG A 201 18.31 -8.29 -23.78
N GLY A 202 18.11 -9.54 -23.33
CA GLY A 202 19.10 -10.31 -22.56
C GLY A 202 19.12 -9.99 -21.08
N ARG A 203 18.23 -9.13 -20.58
CA ARG A 203 18.09 -8.82 -19.16
C ARG A 203 16.94 -9.62 -18.55
N THR A 204 17.11 -10.05 -17.31
CA THR A 204 16.00 -10.49 -16.44
C THR A 204 15.53 -9.27 -15.66
N LEU A 205 14.32 -8.78 -15.95
CA LEU A 205 13.68 -7.68 -15.21
C LEU A 205 12.86 -8.24 -14.07
N ARG A 206 12.91 -7.54 -12.92
CA ARG A 206 12.14 -7.90 -11.72
C ARG A 206 11.20 -6.76 -11.38
N HIS A 207 9.97 -7.12 -11.04
CA HIS A 207 8.91 -6.15 -10.79
C HIS A 207 8.24 -6.41 -9.45
N SER A 208 7.79 -5.32 -8.83
CA SER A 208 6.94 -5.31 -7.64
C SER A 208 5.75 -4.39 -7.86
N ALA A 209 4.66 -4.65 -7.16
CA ALA A 209 3.44 -3.87 -7.22
C ALA A 209 2.85 -3.73 -8.66
N VAL A 210 3.05 -4.76 -9.51
CA VAL A 210 2.50 -4.76 -10.87
C VAL A 210 0.98 -4.80 -10.80
N VAL A 211 0.32 -3.83 -11.41
CA VAL A 211 -1.15 -3.78 -11.45
C VAL A 211 -1.68 -4.87 -12.36
N ARG A 212 -2.42 -5.81 -11.78
CA ARG A 212 -3.08 -6.91 -12.49
C ARG A 212 -4.50 -6.53 -12.93
N THR A 213 -5.19 -5.76 -12.08
CA THR A 213 -6.48 -5.13 -12.41
C THR A 213 -6.60 -3.77 -11.73
N LEU A 214 -7.34 -2.86 -12.37
CA LEU A 214 -7.70 -1.55 -11.83
C LEU A 214 -9.11 -1.23 -12.31
N THR A 215 -10.08 -1.16 -11.38
CA THR A 215 -11.50 -1.06 -11.74
C THR A 215 -12.24 -0.10 -10.79
N ALA A 216 -13.01 0.83 -11.34
CA ALA A 216 -13.96 1.62 -10.56
C ALA A 216 -15.18 0.76 -10.21
N ILE A 217 -15.53 0.69 -8.93
CA ILE A 217 -16.61 -0.16 -8.40
C ILE A 217 -17.77 0.64 -7.79
N GLY A 218 -17.65 1.94 -7.72
CA GLY A 218 -18.64 2.84 -7.18
C GLY A 218 -18.24 4.29 -7.28
N THR A 219 -19.08 5.17 -6.79
CA THR A 219 -18.88 6.62 -6.83
C THR A 219 -19.38 7.23 -5.54
N LEU A 220 -18.62 8.17 -4.98
CA LEU A 220 -19.04 9.12 -3.97
C LEU A 220 -19.36 10.46 -4.62
N VAL A 221 -20.47 11.08 -4.25
CA VAL A 221 -20.78 12.44 -4.71
C VAL A 221 -20.44 13.48 -3.62
N PRO A 222 -20.19 14.75 -3.99
CA PRO A 222 -19.96 15.81 -3.02
C PRO A 222 -21.07 15.91 -1.98
N GLY A 223 -20.71 15.97 -0.71
CA GLY A 223 -21.64 15.98 0.42
C GLY A 223 -21.83 14.63 1.11
N GLU A 224 -21.63 13.52 0.42
CA GLU A 224 -21.59 12.20 1.07
C GLU A 224 -20.36 12.06 1.97
N ARG A 225 -20.57 11.45 3.13
CA ARG A 225 -19.51 11.28 4.13
C ARG A 225 -19.12 9.82 4.34
N GLU A 226 -19.96 8.91 3.91
CA GLU A 226 -19.73 7.49 4.06
C GLU A 226 -20.16 6.73 2.81
N TRP A 227 -19.43 5.68 2.51
CA TRP A 227 -19.74 4.76 1.43
C TRP A 227 -19.27 3.35 1.80
N SER A 228 -20.10 2.36 1.52
CA SER A 228 -19.74 0.95 1.75
C SER A 228 -20.26 0.10 0.62
N ASN A 229 -19.44 -0.83 0.17
CA ASN A 229 -19.81 -1.85 -0.80
C ASN A 229 -18.87 -3.04 -0.72
N GLY A 230 -19.31 -4.15 -1.29
CA GLY A 230 -18.47 -5.35 -1.46
C GLY A 230 -18.48 -5.80 -2.92
N VAL A 231 -17.32 -6.17 -3.42
CA VAL A 231 -17.13 -6.69 -4.77
C VAL A 231 -16.47 -8.07 -4.74
N SER A 232 -16.91 -8.95 -5.65
CA SER A 232 -16.21 -10.22 -5.90
C SER A 232 -15.16 -10.01 -6.98
N VAL A 233 -13.94 -10.41 -6.71
CA VAL A 233 -12.81 -10.26 -7.60
C VAL A 233 -12.29 -11.65 -7.99
N PRO A 234 -12.37 -12.04 -9.27
CA PRO A 234 -11.78 -13.28 -9.74
C PRO A 234 -10.26 -13.16 -9.78
N LEU A 235 -9.56 -14.22 -9.38
CA LEU A 235 -8.10 -14.34 -9.47
C LEU A 235 -7.75 -15.17 -10.70
N ALA A 236 -6.98 -14.60 -11.61
CA ALA A 236 -6.49 -15.32 -12.78
C ALA A 236 -5.56 -16.48 -12.39
N THR A 237 -5.49 -17.52 -13.20
CA THR A 237 -4.78 -18.76 -12.88
C THR A 237 -3.26 -18.59 -12.81
N ASP A 238 -2.75 -17.59 -13.48
CA ASP A 238 -1.32 -17.22 -13.51
C ASP A 238 -0.90 -16.30 -12.35
N TRP A 239 -1.83 -15.85 -11.50
CA TRP A 239 -1.49 -15.02 -10.34
C TRP A 239 -1.13 -15.87 -9.13
N THR A 240 -0.15 -15.40 -8.37
CA THR A 240 0.31 -16.04 -7.13
C THR A 240 -0.35 -15.37 -5.92
N PRO A 241 -1.36 -15.98 -5.29
CA PRO A 241 -2.19 -15.31 -4.26
C PRO A 241 -1.40 -14.69 -3.11
N VAL A 242 -0.34 -15.35 -2.63
CA VAL A 242 0.50 -14.84 -1.52
C VAL A 242 1.28 -13.56 -1.89
N ASN A 243 1.44 -13.27 -3.18
CA ASN A 243 2.12 -12.07 -3.69
C ASN A 243 1.15 -10.94 -4.01
N LEU A 244 -0.17 -11.15 -3.83
CA LEU A 244 -1.16 -10.14 -4.17
C LEU A 244 -1.38 -9.16 -3.01
N ARG A 245 -1.61 -7.90 -3.39
CA ARG A 245 -2.10 -6.86 -2.50
C ARG A 245 -3.33 -6.21 -3.11
N ILE A 246 -4.34 -5.94 -2.28
CA ILE A 246 -5.53 -5.21 -2.68
C ILE A 246 -5.37 -3.79 -2.19
N ILE A 247 -5.49 -2.85 -3.11
CA ILE A 247 -5.43 -1.41 -2.86
C ILE A 247 -6.77 -0.83 -3.29
N SER A 248 -7.37 0.03 -2.46
CA SER A 248 -8.51 0.83 -2.86
C SER A 248 -8.22 2.31 -2.63
N PHE A 249 -8.69 3.14 -3.54
CA PHE A 249 -8.55 4.58 -3.40
C PHE A 249 -9.78 5.32 -3.95
N LEU A 250 -9.98 6.52 -3.41
CA LEU A 250 -11.02 7.44 -3.81
C LEU A 250 -10.40 8.52 -4.70
N GLN A 251 -10.77 8.57 -5.99
CA GLN A 251 -10.23 9.49 -6.98
C GLN A 251 -11.29 10.40 -7.59
N GLU A 252 -11.14 11.70 -7.43
CA GLU A 252 -12.00 12.70 -8.07
C GLU A 252 -11.93 12.59 -9.60
N ARG A 253 -13.08 12.65 -10.28
CA ARG A 253 -13.17 12.43 -11.73
C ARG A 253 -12.55 13.55 -12.54
N GLY A 254 -12.88 14.80 -12.21
CA GLY A 254 -12.40 15.97 -12.94
C GLY A 254 -10.95 16.31 -12.60
N SER A 255 -10.64 16.45 -11.32
CA SER A 255 -9.31 16.85 -10.86
C SER A 255 -8.27 15.71 -10.91
N ARG A 256 -8.71 14.45 -11.00
CA ARG A 256 -7.90 13.23 -10.86
C ARG A 256 -7.18 13.10 -9.52
N ARG A 257 -7.47 13.96 -8.56
CA ARG A 257 -6.87 13.95 -7.22
C ARG A 257 -7.31 12.69 -6.45
N ILE A 258 -6.34 11.94 -5.91
CA ILE A 258 -6.62 10.83 -5.00
C ILE A 258 -6.72 11.38 -3.58
N VAL A 259 -7.92 11.29 -3.02
CA VAL A 259 -8.31 11.93 -1.77
C VAL A 259 -8.49 10.97 -0.60
N GLY A 260 -8.23 9.70 -0.81
CA GLY A 260 -8.25 8.66 0.22
C GLY A 260 -7.73 7.37 -0.34
N ALA A 261 -7.08 6.55 0.48
CA ALA A 261 -6.60 5.24 0.05
C ALA A 261 -6.42 4.29 1.24
N GLY A 262 -6.51 3.01 0.98
CA GLY A 262 -6.24 1.95 1.93
C GLY A 262 -5.86 0.66 1.23
N SER A 263 -5.37 -0.32 1.97
CA SER A 263 -4.98 -1.60 1.40
C SER A 263 -5.06 -2.74 2.41
N THR A 264 -5.12 -3.95 1.88
CA THR A 264 -4.91 -5.17 2.67
C THR A 264 -4.00 -6.13 1.91
N SER A 265 -3.18 -6.87 2.65
CA SER A 265 -2.37 -7.98 2.16
C SER A 265 -2.65 -9.18 3.04
N GLY A 266 -2.89 -10.31 2.40
CA GLY A 266 -3.41 -11.48 3.11
C GLY A 266 -4.91 -11.36 3.40
N TRP A 267 -5.60 -12.46 3.39
CA TRP A 267 -7.03 -12.59 3.66
C TRP A 267 -7.30 -13.88 4.42
N SER A 268 -8.34 -13.83 5.26
CA SER A 268 -8.81 -15.02 5.98
C SER A 268 -9.64 -15.91 5.05
N ASP A 269 -9.57 -17.22 5.26
CA ASP A 269 -10.53 -18.12 4.66
C ASP A 269 -11.91 -17.86 5.27
N MET A 270 -12.94 -17.64 4.44
CA MET A 270 -14.32 -17.48 4.92
C MET A 270 -14.88 -18.75 5.58
N ASN A 271 -14.16 -19.87 5.48
CA ASN A 271 -14.55 -21.17 6.05
C ASN A 271 -13.87 -21.47 7.38
N THR A 272 -13.14 -20.54 7.98
CA THR A 272 -12.62 -20.72 9.34
C THR A 272 -13.66 -20.15 10.33
N PRO A 273 -14.22 -20.99 11.24
CA PRO A 273 -15.27 -20.60 12.17
C PRO A 273 -14.79 -19.59 13.20
#